data_1d2f3319264b4be5208a9b2b11527367
#
_entry.id   1d2f3319264b4be5208a9b2b11527367
#
_cell.length_a   1.000
_cell.length_b   1.000
_cell.length_c   1.000
_cell.angle_alpha   90.00
_cell.angle_beta   90.00
_cell.angle_gamma   90.00
#
_symmetry.space_group_name_H-M   'P 1'
#
loop_
_entity.id
_entity.type
_entity.pdbx_description
1 polymer ?
#
loop_
_entity_poly.entity_id
_entity_poly.type
_entity_poly.pdbx_seq_one_letter_code
_entity_poly.pdbx_strand_id
1 'polypeptide(L)'
;MELVVYGDGGNYALLMFPTAAADFLEYERFHLVDSIKPYIESGKVRAFSINSINSESWLSDDIPSEMKSERHKQFNDYVANEVVPFIKNLCGDNAAIITTGASFGALHAANTFFRRPDLFDGTIAMSGSYDLKDYAKGYYDENVYFNSPVDYLSHLEDENILEQIKKSSHIYITTGQGNYENPDASRNLSNVLNAKGIDHTLDLWGYDIPHDWPSWRKMLPYFIETKLN
;
A
#
# COMPACT_ATOMS: atom_id res chain seq x y z
N MET A 1 -15.34 -3.56 -8.96
CA MET A 1 -15.51 -2.81 -7.68
C MET A 1 -15.52 -1.32 -8.00
N GLU A 2 -16.10 -0.49 -7.10
CA GLU A 2 -16.14 0.97 -7.28
C GLU A 2 -14.77 1.60 -6.97
N LEU A 3 -14.50 2.71 -7.64
CA LEU A 3 -13.32 3.55 -7.40
C LEU A 3 -13.67 5.02 -7.69
N VAL A 4 -12.87 5.93 -7.16
CA VAL A 4 -12.96 7.36 -7.45
C VAL A 4 -11.60 7.90 -7.90
N VAL A 5 -11.63 8.86 -8.81
CA VAL A 5 -10.44 9.51 -9.36
C VAL A 5 -10.45 10.98 -8.99
N TYR A 6 -9.33 11.48 -8.48
CA TYR A 6 -9.13 12.89 -8.14
C TYR A 6 -8.03 13.48 -9.02
N GLY A 7 -8.37 14.55 -9.72
CA GLY A 7 -7.49 15.25 -10.67
C GLY A 7 -7.65 14.79 -12.12
N ASP A 8 -7.25 15.66 -13.04
CA ASP A 8 -7.40 15.44 -14.49
C ASP A 8 -6.09 14.95 -15.13
N GLY A 9 -4.96 15.02 -14.41
CA GLY A 9 -3.64 14.59 -14.85
C GLY A 9 -2.65 14.55 -13.69
N GLY A 10 -1.45 14.06 -13.94
CA GLY A 10 -0.38 14.02 -12.93
C GLY A 10 0.84 13.27 -13.44
N ASN A 11 2.02 13.62 -12.90
CA ASN A 11 3.28 12.92 -13.19
C ASN A 11 3.27 11.50 -12.61
N TYR A 12 2.56 11.30 -11.50
CA TYR A 12 2.40 10.02 -10.83
C TYR A 12 0.92 9.68 -10.68
N ALA A 13 0.56 8.44 -10.95
CA ALA A 13 -0.72 7.87 -10.56
C ALA A 13 -0.59 7.30 -9.14
N LEU A 14 -1.32 7.86 -8.17
CA LEU A 14 -1.29 7.43 -6.78
C LEU A 14 -2.45 6.47 -6.53
N LEU A 15 -2.19 5.17 -6.46
CA LEU A 15 -3.20 4.15 -6.15
C LEU A 15 -3.34 3.99 -4.64
N MET A 16 -4.51 4.35 -4.11
CA MET A 16 -4.80 4.46 -2.69
C MET A 16 -5.65 3.30 -2.20
N PHE A 17 -5.12 2.52 -1.25
CA PHE A 17 -5.81 1.42 -0.58
C PHE A 17 -6.38 1.88 0.76
N PRO A 18 -7.71 1.75 1.00
CA PRO A 18 -8.34 2.19 2.25
C PRO A 18 -7.81 1.44 3.48
N THR A 19 -8.03 2.01 4.65
CA THR A 19 -7.76 1.34 5.92
C THR A 19 -8.76 0.20 6.16
N ALA A 20 -8.55 -0.65 7.14
CA ALA A 20 -9.50 -1.67 7.63
C ALA A 20 -10.51 -2.16 6.56
N ALA A 21 -11.81 -2.11 6.87
CA ALA A 21 -12.92 -2.57 6.02
C ALA A 21 -13.67 -1.39 5.36
N ALA A 22 -12.93 -0.36 4.94
CA ALA A 22 -13.50 0.86 4.39
C ALA A 22 -13.74 0.80 2.88
N ASP A 23 -14.49 1.76 2.37
CA ASP A 23 -14.77 1.92 0.95
C ASP A 23 -13.87 2.97 0.27
N PHE A 24 -14.04 3.13 -1.03
CA PHE A 24 -13.25 4.03 -1.90
C PHE A 24 -13.38 5.53 -1.54
N LEU A 25 -14.35 5.95 -0.74
CA LEU A 25 -14.52 7.34 -0.28
C LEU A 25 -13.95 7.62 1.11
N GLU A 26 -13.35 6.62 1.76
CA GLU A 26 -12.81 6.80 3.11
C GLU A 26 -11.81 7.95 3.20
N TYR A 27 -10.85 8.00 2.29
CA TYR A 27 -9.80 9.02 2.28
C TYR A 27 -10.33 10.44 2.05
N GLU A 28 -11.46 10.57 1.35
CA GLU A 28 -12.17 11.84 1.21
C GLU A 28 -12.88 12.19 2.52
N ARG A 29 -13.67 11.26 3.08
CA ARG A 29 -14.41 11.47 4.33
C ARG A 29 -13.53 11.86 5.52
N PHE A 30 -12.31 11.33 5.57
CA PHE A 30 -11.33 11.64 6.62
C PHE A 30 -10.30 12.69 6.21
N HIS A 31 -10.56 13.47 5.15
CA HIS A 31 -9.76 14.62 4.72
C HIS A 31 -8.32 14.30 4.33
N LEU A 32 -7.99 13.04 4.01
CA LEU A 32 -6.66 12.70 3.48
C LEU A 32 -6.50 13.24 2.06
N VAL A 33 -7.56 13.16 1.23
CA VAL A 33 -7.57 13.73 -0.12
C VAL A 33 -7.40 15.24 -0.06
N ASP A 34 -8.05 15.93 0.90
CA ASP A 34 -7.87 17.37 1.12
C ASP A 34 -6.41 17.73 1.43
N SER A 35 -5.71 16.87 2.19
CA SER A 35 -4.32 17.12 2.55
C SER A 35 -3.34 17.04 1.38
N ILE A 36 -3.69 16.30 0.33
CA ILE A 36 -2.90 16.17 -0.90
C ILE A 36 -3.44 16.99 -2.07
N LYS A 37 -4.54 17.72 -1.87
CA LYS A 37 -5.19 18.54 -2.90
C LYS A 37 -4.22 19.49 -3.64
N PRO A 38 -3.28 20.20 -2.98
CA PRO A 38 -2.32 21.05 -3.70
C PRO A 38 -1.48 20.29 -4.74
N TYR A 39 -1.14 19.03 -4.47
CA TYR A 39 -0.36 18.20 -5.38
C TYR A 39 -1.21 17.62 -6.52
N ILE A 40 -2.50 17.43 -6.29
CA ILE A 40 -3.47 17.07 -7.33
C ILE A 40 -3.68 18.26 -8.26
N GLU A 41 -3.95 19.45 -7.71
CA GLU A 41 -4.21 20.67 -8.48
C GLU A 41 -2.97 21.14 -9.28
N SER A 42 -1.77 20.89 -8.76
CA SER A 42 -0.53 21.19 -9.49
C SER A 42 -0.18 20.17 -10.57
N GLY A 43 -0.93 19.08 -10.70
CA GLY A 43 -0.60 17.98 -11.62
C GLY A 43 0.61 17.15 -11.22
N LYS A 44 1.01 17.19 -9.95
CA LYS A 44 2.09 16.33 -9.44
C LYS A 44 1.62 14.89 -9.30
N VAL A 45 0.42 14.68 -8.77
CA VAL A 45 -0.22 13.38 -8.63
C VAL A 45 -1.65 13.40 -9.17
N ARG A 46 -2.09 12.26 -9.71
CA ARG A 46 -3.49 11.92 -9.94
C ARG A 46 -3.85 10.77 -9.03
N ALA A 47 -4.85 10.93 -8.16
CA ALA A 47 -5.15 9.92 -7.15
C ALA A 47 -6.33 9.02 -7.55
N PHE A 48 -6.19 7.73 -7.26
CA PHE A 48 -7.15 6.67 -7.56
C PHE A 48 -7.44 5.92 -6.26
N SER A 49 -8.59 6.12 -5.66
CA SER A 49 -8.99 5.42 -4.44
C SER A 49 -9.96 4.30 -4.77
N ILE A 50 -9.67 3.09 -4.33
CA ILE A 50 -10.44 1.87 -4.61
C ILE A 50 -11.10 1.33 -3.34
N ASN A 51 -12.08 0.44 -3.48
CA ASN A 51 -12.69 -0.27 -2.36
C ASN A 51 -11.69 -1.21 -1.68
N SER A 52 -11.83 -1.40 -0.36
CA SER A 52 -11.21 -2.50 0.36
C SER A 52 -12.01 -3.80 0.16
N ILE A 53 -11.29 -4.94 0.16
CA ILE A 53 -11.87 -6.28 0.21
C ILE A 53 -12.04 -6.79 1.66
N ASN A 54 -11.49 -6.07 2.63
CA ASN A 54 -11.28 -6.63 3.97
C ASN A 54 -12.57 -6.98 4.71
N SER A 55 -13.67 -6.24 4.49
CA SER A 55 -14.99 -6.58 5.06
C SER A 55 -15.53 -7.92 4.57
N GLU A 56 -15.13 -8.34 3.37
CA GLU A 56 -15.51 -9.60 2.75
C GLU A 56 -14.42 -10.66 2.83
N SER A 57 -13.27 -10.34 3.43
CA SER A 57 -12.09 -11.19 3.58
C SER A 57 -11.62 -11.20 5.04
N TRP A 58 -10.44 -10.67 5.34
CA TRP A 58 -9.75 -10.82 6.62
C TRP A 58 -10.53 -10.30 7.83
N LEU A 59 -11.35 -9.29 7.68
CA LEU A 59 -12.17 -8.69 8.75
C LEU A 59 -13.62 -9.20 8.77
N SER A 60 -13.97 -10.17 7.92
CA SER A 60 -15.25 -10.87 8.02
C SER A 60 -15.21 -11.92 9.13
N ASP A 61 -16.26 -12.00 9.93
CA ASP A 61 -16.44 -13.09 10.91
C ASP A 61 -17.32 -14.24 10.36
N ASP A 62 -17.91 -14.05 9.18
CA ASP A 62 -18.94 -14.95 8.62
C ASP A 62 -18.37 -16.04 7.70
N ILE A 63 -17.09 -15.98 7.33
CA ILE A 63 -16.47 -16.90 6.38
C ILE A 63 -15.19 -17.53 6.94
N PRO A 64 -14.86 -18.78 6.55
CA PRO A 64 -13.62 -19.43 6.97
C PRO A 64 -12.38 -18.76 6.35
N SER A 65 -11.23 -18.93 7.02
CA SER A 65 -9.96 -18.30 6.60
C SER A 65 -9.53 -18.67 5.19
N GLU A 66 -9.82 -19.88 4.71
CA GLU A 66 -9.59 -20.30 3.34
C GLU A 66 -10.31 -19.40 2.32
N MET A 67 -11.58 -19.08 2.58
CA MET A 67 -12.34 -18.18 1.71
C MET A 67 -11.82 -16.73 1.80
N LYS A 68 -11.36 -16.29 2.98
CA LYS A 68 -10.72 -14.97 3.14
C LYS A 68 -9.47 -14.86 2.29
N SER A 69 -8.64 -15.90 2.33
CA SER A 69 -7.41 -16.03 1.56
C SER A 69 -7.67 -15.97 0.04
N GLU A 70 -8.64 -16.74 -0.45
CA GLU A 70 -9.02 -16.74 -1.87
C GLU A 70 -9.59 -15.37 -2.31
N ARG A 71 -10.40 -14.72 -1.50
CA ARG A 71 -10.91 -13.37 -1.81
C ARG A 71 -9.81 -12.32 -1.88
N HIS A 72 -8.79 -12.41 -1.02
CA HIS A 72 -7.63 -11.53 -1.11
C HIS A 72 -6.86 -11.75 -2.42
N LYS A 73 -6.69 -13.01 -2.83
CA LYS A 73 -6.10 -13.34 -4.13
C LYS A 73 -6.90 -12.70 -5.28
N GLN A 74 -8.24 -12.87 -5.29
CA GLN A 74 -9.11 -12.27 -6.30
C GLN A 74 -9.02 -10.74 -6.32
N PHE A 75 -8.84 -10.12 -5.16
CA PHE A 75 -8.61 -8.68 -5.07
C PHE A 75 -7.29 -8.26 -5.73
N ASN A 76 -6.22 -9.00 -5.49
CA ASN A 76 -4.94 -8.73 -6.16
C ASN A 76 -5.06 -8.89 -7.69
N ASP A 77 -5.79 -9.91 -8.15
CA ASP A 77 -6.06 -10.12 -9.57
C ASP A 77 -6.88 -8.97 -10.17
N TYR A 78 -7.90 -8.47 -9.45
CA TYR A 78 -8.67 -7.29 -9.84
C TYR A 78 -7.78 -6.04 -9.95
N VAL A 79 -6.91 -5.79 -8.97
CA VAL A 79 -6.01 -4.63 -9.00
C VAL A 79 -5.09 -4.70 -10.23
N ALA A 80 -4.48 -5.86 -10.48
CA ALA A 80 -3.54 -6.03 -11.58
C ALA A 80 -4.21 -5.99 -12.97
N ASN A 81 -5.38 -6.62 -13.12
CA ASN A 81 -5.98 -6.88 -14.42
C ASN A 81 -7.09 -5.89 -14.81
N GLU A 82 -7.60 -5.10 -13.86
CA GLU A 82 -8.67 -4.11 -14.13
C GLU A 82 -8.25 -2.69 -13.71
N VAL A 83 -7.75 -2.50 -12.47
CA VAL A 83 -7.39 -1.16 -11.98
C VAL A 83 -6.17 -0.60 -12.69
N VAL A 84 -5.10 -1.39 -12.84
CA VAL A 84 -3.89 -0.92 -13.55
C VAL A 84 -4.17 -0.58 -15.01
N PRO A 85 -4.86 -1.40 -15.82
CA PRO A 85 -5.26 -1.01 -17.17
C PRO A 85 -6.13 0.24 -17.21
N PHE A 86 -7.04 0.43 -16.26
CA PHE A 86 -7.86 1.63 -16.15
C PHE A 86 -7.00 2.88 -15.88
N ILE A 87 -6.03 2.80 -14.95
CA ILE A 87 -5.09 3.88 -14.68
C ILE A 87 -4.28 4.21 -15.93
N LYS A 88 -3.72 3.21 -16.61
CA LYS A 88 -2.93 3.39 -17.84
C LYS A 88 -3.74 4.00 -18.97
N ASN A 89 -5.01 3.63 -19.11
CA ASN A 89 -5.90 4.25 -20.08
C ASN A 89 -6.12 5.76 -19.82
N LEU A 90 -6.13 6.18 -18.56
CA LEU A 90 -6.33 7.59 -18.19
C LEU A 90 -5.06 8.43 -18.11
N CYS A 91 -3.92 7.79 -17.82
CA CYS A 91 -2.65 8.48 -17.56
C CYS A 91 -1.57 8.19 -18.62
N GLY A 92 -1.84 7.25 -19.54
CA GLY A 92 -0.88 6.74 -20.52
C GLY A 92 -0.16 5.48 -20.08
N ASP A 93 0.30 4.69 -21.05
CA ASP A 93 0.93 3.37 -20.81
C ASP A 93 2.20 3.43 -19.94
N ASN A 94 2.90 4.56 -19.97
CA ASN A 94 4.15 4.79 -19.22
C ASN A 94 3.92 5.55 -17.90
N ALA A 95 2.66 5.67 -17.44
CA ALA A 95 2.37 6.34 -16.17
C ALA A 95 3.05 5.62 -15.01
N ALA A 96 3.82 6.36 -14.21
CA ALA A 96 4.41 5.85 -12.99
C ALA A 96 3.33 5.67 -11.93
N ILE A 97 3.11 4.43 -11.48
CA ILE A 97 2.07 4.09 -10.50
C ILE A 97 2.72 3.84 -9.14
N ILE A 98 2.41 4.71 -8.18
CA ILE A 98 2.82 4.57 -6.78
C ILE A 98 1.64 4.08 -5.96
N THR A 99 1.80 2.96 -5.27
CA THR A 99 0.79 2.46 -4.33
C THR A 99 0.90 3.17 -2.98
N THR A 100 -0.21 3.43 -2.32
CA THR A 100 -0.20 4.00 -0.97
C THR A 100 -1.39 3.53 -0.14
N GLY A 101 -1.21 3.55 1.16
CA GLY A 101 -2.26 3.23 2.11
C GLY A 101 -1.80 3.40 3.54
N ALA A 102 -2.77 3.44 4.46
CA ALA A 102 -2.52 3.50 5.90
C ALA A 102 -3.09 2.26 6.59
N SER A 103 -2.48 1.83 7.70
CA SER A 103 -2.95 0.68 8.49
C SER A 103 -3.02 -0.59 7.61
N PHE A 104 -4.18 -1.25 7.51
CA PHE A 104 -4.35 -2.40 6.62
C PHE A 104 -4.13 -2.02 5.13
N GLY A 105 -4.47 -0.79 4.74
CA GLY A 105 -4.18 -0.28 3.41
C GLY A 105 -2.68 -0.22 3.09
N ALA A 106 -1.82 -0.03 4.09
CA ALA A 106 -0.37 -0.09 3.92
C ALA A 106 0.13 -1.51 3.61
N LEU A 107 -0.50 -2.54 4.20
CA LEU A 107 -0.23 -3.93 3.83
C LEU A 107 -0.56 -4.15 2.34
N HIS A 108 -1.77 -3.75 1.90
CA HIS A 108 -2.17 -3.89 0.51
C HIS A 108 -1.24 -3.13 -0.44
N ALA A 109 -0.90 -1.87 -0.10
CA ALA A 109 -0.02 -1.04 -0.93
C ALA A 109 1.38 -1.69 -1.08
N ALA A 110 2.03 -2.05 0.02
CA ALA A 110 3.34 -2.69 0.01
C ALA A 110 3.30 -4.04 -0.72
N ASN A 111 2.31 -4.89 -0.39
CA ASN A 111 2.16 -6.21 -1.00
C ASN A 111 1.93 -6.14 -2.51
N THR A 112 1.08 -5.22 -2.97
CA THR A 112 0.80 -5.01 -4.39
C THR A 112 2.06 -4.62 -5.16
N PHE A 113 2.85 -3.68 -4.64
CA PHE A 113 4.11 -3.28 -5.25
C PHE A 113 5.13 -4.43 -5.26
N PHE A 114 5.42 -5.05 -4.13
CA PHE A 114 6.46 -6.08 -4.04
C PHE A 114 6.13 -7.35 -4.84
N ARG A 115 4.87 -7.67 -5.02
CA ARG A 115 4.44 -8.82 -5.86
C ARG A 115 4.46 -8.53 -7.35
N ARG A 116 4.24 -7.28 -7.74
CA ARG A 116 4.13 -6.87 -9.14
C ARG A 116 4.97 -5.62 -9.44
N PRO A 117 6.30 -5.69 -9.21
CA PRO A 117 7.20 -4.58 -9.51
C PRO A 117 7.28 -4.28 -11.02
N ASP A 118 6.70 -5.13 -11.86
CA ASP A 118 6.50 -4.92 -13.29
C ASP A 118 5.34 -3.96 -13.62
N LEU A 119 4.42 -3.74 -12.67
CA LEU A 119 3.24 -2.88 -12.84
C LEU A 119 3.29 -1.58 -12.04
N PHE A 120 4.09 -1.57 -10.97
CA PHE A 120 4.14 -0.47 -10.01
C PHE A 120 5.56 0.04 -9.83
N ASP A 121 5.71 1.36 -9.71
CA ASP A 121 7.01 2.04 -9.61
C ASP A 121 7.45 2.28 -8.17
N GLY A 122 6.56 2.04 -7.20
CA GLY A 122 6.91 2.20 -5.78
C GLY A 122 5.72 2.11 -4.84
N THR A 123 6.01 2.36 -3.56
CA THR A 123 5.01 2.33 -2.49
C THR A 123 5.28 3.38 -1.41
N ILE A 124 4.22 3.97 -0.86
CA ILE A 124 4.22 4.79 0.35
C ILE A 124 3.31 4.10 1.37
N ALA A 125 3.88 3.32 2.24
CA ALA A 125 3.17 2.49 3.21
C ALA A 125 3.22 3.13 4.61
N MET A 126 2.05 3.54 5.14
CA MET A 126 1.93 4.29 6.39
C MET A 126 1.34 3.43 7.50
N SER A 127 2.05 3.28 8.63
CA SER A 127 1.57 2.61 9.86
C SER A 127 1.03 1.19 9.60
N GLY A 128 1.72 0.40 8.77
CA GLY A 128 1.25 -0.92 8.32
C GLY A 128 1.67 -2.08 9.22
N SER A 129 0.89 -3.16 9.16
CA SER A 129 1.34 -4.52 9.41
C SER A 129 1.69 -5.14 8.07
N TYR A 130 2.72 -6.00 8.01
CA TYR A 130 3.21 -6.54 6.75
C TYR A 130 3.21 -8.07 6.73
N ASP A 131 2.36 -8.67 7.57
CA ASP A 131 1.97 -10.07 7.53
C ASP A 131 0.47 -10.24 7.87
N LEU A 132 -0.08 -11.40 7.57
CA LEU A 132 -1.48 -11.74 7.80
C LEU A 132 -1.70 -12.68 8.98
N LYS A 133 -0.66 -13.01 9.75
CA LYS A 133 -0.73 -14.06 10.78
C LYS A 133 -1.82 -13.80 11.82
N ASP A 134 -1.92 -12.56 12.29
CA ASP A 134 -2.95 -12.17 13.28
C ASP A 134 -4.37 -12.23 12.70
N TYR A 135 -4.54 -11.93 11.42
CA TYR A 135 -5.82 -11.95 10.72
C TYR A 135 -6.24 -13.37 10.30
N ALA A 136 -5.27 -14.21 9.97
CA ALA A 136 -5.49 -15.57 9.48
C ALA A 136 -5.86 -16.56 10.63
N LYS A 137 -5.69 -16.16 11.90
CA LYS A 137 -6.09 -16.95 13.09
C LYS A 137 -5.54 -18.39 13.08
N GLY A 138 -4.27 -18.55 12.65
CA GLY A 138 -3.60 -19.85 12.56
C GLY A 138 -3.79 -20.61 11.25
N TYR A 139 -4.62 -20.12 10.33
CA TYR A 139 -4.67 -20.63 8.96
C TYR A 139 -3.48 -20.10 8.14
N TYR A 140 -2.87 -20.97 7.32
CA TYR A 140 -1.72 -20.58 6.51
C TYR A 140 -1.68 -21.41 5.24
N ASP A 141 -1.87 -20.77 4.11
CA ASP A 141 -1.78 -21.33 2.78
C ASP A 141 -0.83 -20.50 1.90
N GLU A 142 -0.70 -20.88 0.64
CA GLU A 142 0.13 -20.18 -0.33
C GLU A 142 -0.32 -18.72 -0.54
N ASN A 143 -1.63 -18.45 -0.49
CA ASN A 143 -2.15 -17.10 -0.63
C ASN A 143 -1.81 -16.24 0.62
N VAL A 144 -1.90 -16.78 1.84
CA VAL A 144 -1.47 -16.09 3.06
C VAL A 144 0.03 -15.78 2.97
N TYR A 145 0.85 -16.75 2.57
CA TYR A 145 2.28 -16.57 2.38
C TYR A 145 2.58 -15.43 1.40
N PHE A 146 2.02 -15.46 0.20
CA PHE A 146 2.24 -14.44 -0.83
C PHE A 146 1.51 -13.11 -0.57
N ASN A 147 0.73 -12.99 0.49
CA ASN A 147 0.14 -11.74 0.95
C ASN A 147 0.74 -11.24 2.28
N SER A 148 1.85 -11.85 2.68
CA SER A 148 2.66 -11.45 3.85
C SER A 148 4.06 -11.04 3.39
N PRO A 149 4.30 -9.76 3.04
CA PRO A 149 5.59 -9.29 2.50
C PRO A 149 6.81 -9.74 3.29
N VAL A 150 6.74 -9.76 4.61
CA VAL A 150 7.87 -10.21 5.44
C VAL A 150 8.18 -11.70 5.30
N ASP A 151 7.17 -12.52 4.93
CA ASP A 151 7.38 -13.95 4.74
C ASP A 151 8.00 -14.22 3.37
N TYR A 152 7.35 -13.83 2.26
CA TYR A 152 7.85 -14.21 0.93
C TYR A 152 9.10 -13.44 0.49
N LEU A 153 9.25 -12.17 0.86
CA LEU A 153 10.45 -11.41 0.51
C LEU A 153 11.70 -11.98 1.17
N SER A 154 11.59 -12.51 2.39
CA SER A 154 12.72 -13.14 3.07
C SER A 154 13.28 -14.35 2.31
N HIS A 155 12.43 -15.05 1.54
CA HIS A 155 12.77 -16.22 0.74
C HIS A 155 12.83 -15.96 -0.78
N LEU A 156 12.65 -14.69 -1.21
CA LEU A 156 12.68 -14.34 -2.62
C LEU A 156 14.09 -14.51 -3.19
N GLU A 157 14.24 -15.43 -4.15
CA GLU A 157 15.50 -15.75 -4.84
C GLU A 157 15.43 -15.45 -6.35
N ASP A 158 14.24 -15.10 -6.88
CA ASP A 158 14.11 -14.73 -8.28
C ASP A 158 14.81 -13.40 -8.57
N GLU A 159 15.97 -13.48 -9.23
CA GLU A 159 16.80 -12.33 -9.56
C GLU A 159 16.07 -11.31 -10.46
N ASN A 160 15.15 -11.75 -11.33
CA ASN A 160 14.42 -10.82 -12.19
C ASN A 160 13.46 -9.95 -11.38
N ILE A 161 12.76 -10.56 -10.42
CA ILE A 161 11.85 -9.83 -9.52
C ILE A 161 12.66 -8.90 -8.60
N LEU A 162 13.76 -9.40 -8.01
CA LEU A 162 14.64 -8.61 -7.17
C LEU A 162 15.20 -7.37 -7.90
N GLU A 163 15.67 -7.56 -9.13
CA GLU A 163 16.18 -6.45 -9.96
C GLU A 163 15.10 -5.43 -10.30
N GLN A 164 13.85 -5.86 -10.52
CA GLN A 164 12.74 -4.93 -10.76
C GLN A 164 12.43 -4.12 -9.49
N ILE A 165 12.37 -4.76 -8.32
CA ILE A 165 12.17 -4.07 -7.04
C ILE A 165 13.31 -3.08 -6.79
N LYS A 166 14.57 -3.49 -6.99
CA LYS A 166 15.76 -2.65 -6.77
C LYS A 166 15.86 -1.45 -7.71
N LYS A 167 15.20 -1.48 -8.86
CA LYS A 167 15.12 -0.33 -9.78
C LYS A 167 14.21 0.77 -9.27
N SER A 168 13.26 0.46 -8.38
CA SER A 168 12.39 1.47 -7.81
C SER A 168 13.15 2.39 -6.86
N SER A 169 13.02 3.70 -7.05
CA SER A 169 13.51 4.73 -6.13
C SER A 169 12.46 5.20 -5.12
N HIS A 170 11.27 4.61 -5.14
CA HIS A 170 10.10 5.08 -4.40
C HIS A 170 9.55 4.04 -3.42
N ILE A 171 10.41 3.53 -2.53
CA ILE A 171 10.00 2.58 -1.48
C ILE A 171 10.08 3.28 -0.13
N TYR A 172 8.91 3.73 0.38
CA TYR A 172 8.80 4.49 1.61
C TYR A 172 7.90 3.76 2.61
N ILE A 173 8.48 3.43 3.78
CA ILE A 173 7.79 2.79 4.90
C ILE A 173 7.84 3.80 6.04
N THR A 174 6.69 4.25 6.52
CA THR A 174 6.62 5.23 7.60
C THR A 174 5.63 4.81 8.67
N THR A 175 5.89 5.19 9.91
CA THR A 175 5.02 4.93 11.03
C THR A 175 5.28 5.93 12.15
N GLY A 176 4.27 6.23 12.96
CA GLY A 176 4.46 6.88 14.26
C GLY A 176 5.02 5.90 15.30
N GLN A 177 5.22 6.42 16.49
CA GLN A 177 5.61 5.65 17.69
C GLN A 177 4.66 5.96 18.87
N GLY A 178 3.56 6.66 18.60
CA GLY A 178 2.54 7.01 19.59
C GLY A 178 1.49 5.92 19.80
N ASN A 179 0.36 6.32 20.38
CA ASN A 179 -0.73 5.42 20.74
C ASN A 179 -1.21 4.59 19.53
N TYR A 180 -1.37 3.28 19.75
CA TYR A 180 -1.86 2.29 18.78
C TYR A 180 -0.95 2.05 17.57
N GLU A 181 0.24 2.67 17.50
CA GLU A 181 1.22 2.36 16.48
C GLU A 181 2.00 1.07 16.80
N ASN A 182 2.40 0.35 15.75
CA ASN A 182 3.30 -0.81 15.84
C ASN A 182 4.55 -0.57 14.97
N PRO A 183 5.51 0.24 15.44
CA PRO A 183 6.71 0.52 14.65
C PRO A 183 7.58 -0.71 14.40
N ASP A 184 7.44 -1.77 15.18
CA ASP A 184 8.22 -3.00 15.00
C ASP A 184 7.79 -3.76 13.74
N ALA A 185 6.54 -3.67 13.32
CA ALA A 185 6.10 -4.21 12.03
C ALA A 185 6.85 -3.55 10.86
N SER A 186 6.97 -2.22 10.88
CA SER A 186 7.73 -1.46 9.87
C SER A 186 9.23 -1.74 9.94
N ARG A 187 9.81 -1.87 11.13
CA ARG A 187 11.23 -2.28 11.31
C ARG A 187 11.48 -3.68 10.76
N ASN A 188 10.56 -4.61 10.99
CA ASN A 188 10.70 -5.98 10.49
C ASN A 188 10.71 -6.02 8.96
N LEU A 189 9.79 -5.34 8.29
CA LEU A 189 9.82 -5.23 6.83
C LEU A 189 11.13 -4.58 6.35
N SER A 190 11.56 -3.48 6.97
CA SER A 190 12.82 -2.82 6.64
C SER A 190 14.03 -3.75 6.80
N ASN A 191 14.07 -4.57 7.85
CA ASN A 191 15.13 -5.55 8.03
C ASN A 191 15.18 -6.59 6.90
N VAL A 192 14.00 -7.07 6.45
CA VAL A 192 13.88 -7.99 5.32
C VAL A 192 14.40 -7.33 4.04
N LEU A 193 14.01 -6.09 3.76
CA LEU A 193 14.46 -5.35 2.58
C LEU A 193 15.99 -5.12 2.60
N ASN A 194 16.53 -4.73 3.75
CA ASN A 194 17.99 -4.58 3.94
C ASN A 194 18.73 -5.89 3.66
N ALA A 195 18.22 -7.02 4.18
CA ALA A 195 18.83 -8.33 3.96
C ALA A 195 18.84 -8.75 2.47
N LYS A 196 17.90 -8.25 1.67
CA LYS A 196 17.82 -8.46 0.21
C LYS A 196 18.57 -7.39 -0.60
N GLY A 197 19.16 -6.39 0.04
CA GLY A 197 19.84 -5.28 -0.63
C GLY A 197 18.89 -4.42 -1.45
N ILE A 198 17.66 -4.23 -0.96
CA ILE A 198 16.63 -3.36 -1.56
C ILE A 198 16.70 -2.00 -0.88
N ASP A 199 17.05 -0.96 -1.64
CA ASP A 199 17.08 0.41 -1.15
C ASP A 199 15.67 0.90 -0.83
N HIS A 200 15.49 1.46 0.36
CA HIS A 200 14.21 1.99 0.83
C HIS A 200 14.43 3.03 1.93
N THR A 201 13.39 3.76 2.26
CA THR A 201 13.37 4.65 3.42
C THR A 201 12.46 4.05 4.50
N LEU A 202 13.00 3.82 5.70
CA LEU A 202 12.20 3.64 6.91
C LEU A 202 12.20 4.96 7.67
N ASP A 203 11.02 5.58 7.82
CA ASP A 203 10.86 6.84 8.54
C ASP A 203 9.99 6.65 9.80
N LEU A 204 10.62 6.74 10.95
CA LEU A 204 9.97 6.58 12.26
C LEU A 204 9.69 7.96 12.86
N TRP A 205 8.44 8.38 12.84
CA TRP A 205 7.99 9.65 13.41
C TRP A 205 7.93 9.58 14.94
N GLY A 206 7.71 10.73 15.59
CA GLY A 206 7.78 10.87 17.04
C GLY A 206 6.79 10.02 17.85
N TYR A 207 7.03 9.97 19.16
CA TYR A 207 6.14 9.28 20.13
C TYR A 207 4.80 9.98 20.34
N ASP A 208 4.67 11.20 19.86
CA ASP A 208 3.44 12.01 19.82
C ASP A 208 2.61 11.78 18.55
N ILE A 209 3.03 10.88 17.68
CA ILE A 209 2.37 10.57 16.41
C ILE A 209 1.61 9.23 16.54
N PRO A 210 0.28 9.28 16.77
CA PRO A 210 -0.55 8.10 16.96
C PRO A 210 -0.99 7.46 15.64
N HIS A 211 -1.50 6.23 15.73
CA HIS A 211 -2.12 5.49 14.62
C HIS A 211 -3.51 6.07 14.29
N ASP A 212 -3.53 7.24 13.64
CA ASP A 212 -4.76 7.97 13.38
C ASP A 212 -4.62 8.95 12.20
N TRP A 213 -5.73 9.41 11.68
CA TRP A 213 -5.88 10.31 10.53
C TRP A 213 -5.03 11.60 10.59
N PRO A 214 -4.91 12.31 11.74
CA PRO A 214 -4.03 13.47 11.83
C PRO A 214 -2.57 13.17 11.49
N SER A 215 -2.09 11.95 11.79
CA SER A 215 -0.74 11.49 11.46
C SER A 215 -0.60 11.26 9.96
N TRP A 216 -1.51 10.49 9.37
CA TRP A 216 -1.47 10.15 7.93
C TRP A 216 -1.68 11.36 7.03
N ARG A 217 -2.49 12.34 7.45
CA ARG A 217 -2.63 13.64 6.76
C ARG A 217 -1.37 14.50 6.75
N LYS A 218 -0.39 14.18 7.58
CA LYS A 218 0.95 14.80 7.55
C LYS A 218 1.94 13.95 6.78
N MET A 219 1.88 12.63 6.94
CA MET A 219 2.82 11.68 6.32
C MET A 219 2.69 11.69 4.80
N LEU A 220 1.50 11.48 4.25
CA LEU A 220 1.33 11.36 2.80
C LEU A 220 1.77 12.62 2.04
N PRO A 221 1.34 13.84 2.39
CA PRO A 221 1.84 15.07 1.75
C PRO A 221 3.36 15.21 1.84
N TYR A 222 3.96 14.89 2.99
CA TYR A 222 5.41 14.96 3.17
C TYR A 222 6.15 14.11 2.13
N PHE A 223 5.74 12.85 1.92
CA PHE A 223 6.39 12.00 0.93
C PHE A 223 6.12 12.46 -0.50
N ILE A 224 4.91 12.90 -0.82
CA ILE A 224 4.60 13.46 -2.15
C ILE A 224 5.46 14.70 -2.42
N GLU A 225 5.58 15.61 -1.43
CA GLU A 225 6.35 16.84 -1.61
C GLU A 225 7.85 16.60 -1.76
N THR A 226 8.41 15.76 -0.90
CA THR A 226 9.86 15.65 -0.72
C THR A 226 10.51 14.51 -1.51
N LYS A 227 9.74 13.52 -1.94
CA LYS A 227 10.25 12.27 -2.50
C LYS A 227 9.76 11.94 -3.90
N LEU A 228 8.58 12.41 -4.31
CA LEU A 228 8.12 12.27 -5.68
C LEU A 228 8.53 13.54 -6.46
N ASN A 229 9.57 13.43 -7.27
CA ASN A 229 10.14 14.55 -8.04
C ASN A 229 9.89 14.37 -9.52
#